data_d82ef45e170a7eb983b336da229d343d
#
_entry.id   d82ef45e170a7eb983b336da229d343d
#
_cell.length_a   1.000
_cell.length_b   1.000
_cell.length_c   1.000
_cell.angle_alpha   90.00
_cell.angle_beta   90.00
_cell.angle_gamma   90.00
#
_symmetry.space_group_name_H-M   'P 1'
#
loop_
_entity.id
_entity.type
_entity.pdbx_description
1 polymer ?
#
loop_
_entity_poly.entity_id
_entity_poly.type
_entity_poly.pdbx_seq_one_letter_code
_entity_poly.pdbx_strand_id
1 'polypeptide(L)'
;MKFATKAIHSSYDCDEHNRALMPPIYQNSMFALHEIGENVPYRYSRLSNPTRQVLEDTVADLEHGAAGFAFSSGMAGIDAVWRTFLQPGDTIVAVADIYGGAYDLLVDVYQKWGVNVVFADLGNPDNLDELLKAHNVKLVWLETPSNPLLRLVDIKALAAKAKAAGALVGIDNTFATPYLQQPLDMGCDFVFHSATKYLCGHSDVLMGVVVAKTKELAQPLHDMMVHTGAIAGPMDCWLVLRGIKTLALRMNAHCQNALEIARRLEAHPAIEKVFYPGLPSHAHYELAQAQMPKGIGGVVTVYLKNDTREAANSVIKNMKLVKMASSLGGVESLVNHCYSQSHSGVPHDVKMEMGIKVGLLRFSVGIEDVDDIWNDISKALDTTL
;
A
#
# COMPACT_ATOMS: atom_id res chain seq x y z
N MET A 1 15.02 -9.83 -16.96
CA MET A 1 14.39 -8.65 -17.61
C MET A 1 14.37 -7.48 -16.63
N LYS A 2 14.39 -6.21 -17.12
CA LYS A 2 14.20 -5.02 -16.28
C LYS A 2 12.73 -4.86 -15.91
N PHE A 3 12.41 -4.12 -14.85
CA PHE A 3 11.08 -3.98 -14.26
C PHE A 3 9.96 -3.67 -15.27
N ALA A 4 10.13 -2.62 -16.11
CA ALA A 4 9.09 -2.24 -17.07
C ALA A 4 8.79 -3.35 -18.09
N THR A 5 9.77 -4.15 -18.48
CA THR A 5 9.57 -5.31 -19.34
C THR A 5 8.88 -6.44 -18.60
N LYS A 6 9.25 -6.69 -17.34
CA LYS A 6 8.57 -7.67 -16.47
C LYS A 6 7.09 -7.30 -16.27
N ALA A 7 6.77 -6.04 -15.97
CA ALA A 7 5.39 -5.57 -15.79
C ALA A 7 4.50 -5.82 -17.02
N ILE A 8 5.08 -5.95 -18.20
CA ILE A 8 4.33 -6.21 -19.45
C ILE A 8 4.25 -7.72 -19.75
N HIS A 9 5.34 -8.46 -19.54
CA HIS A 9 5.53 -9.82 -20.05
C HIS A 9 5.69 -10.89 -18.97
N SER A 10 5.70 -10.52 -17.66
CA SER A 10 5.84 -11.50 -16.59
C SER A 10 4.67 -12.47 -16.58
N SER A 11 4.97 -13.73 -16.31
CA SER A 11 4.00 -14.80 -16.02
C SER A 11 2.98 -15.14 -17.11
N TYR A 12 3.00 -14.46 -18.26
CA TYR A 12 2.08 -14.75 -19.35
C TYR A 12 2.69 -14.39 -20.71
N ASP A 13 2.80 -15.39 -21.57
CA ASP A 13 3.26 -15.21 -22.96
C ASP A 13 2.06 -14.98 -23.88
N CYS A 14 1.21 -16.02 -24.06
CA CYS A 14 -0.04 -15.91 -24.80
C CYS A 14 -1.00 -17.03 -24.41
N ASP A 15 -2.28 -16.88 -24.76
CA ASP A 15 -3.28 -17.93 -24.58
C ASP A 15 -2.97 -19.14 -25.46
N GLU A 16 -2.99 -20.35 -24.88
CA GLU A 16 -2.66 -21.61 -25.57
C GLU A 16 -3.64 -21.92 -26.71
N HIS A 17 -4.91 -21.51 -26.60
CA HIS A 17 -5.94 -21.86 -27.59
C HIS A 17 -5.97 -20.88 -28.76
N ASN A 18 -5.97 -19.55 -28.48
CA ASN A 18 -6.17 -18.53 -29.49
C ASN A 18 -4.97 -17.57 -29.62
N ARG A 19 -3.90 -17.78 -28.86
CA ARG A 19 -2.69 -16.96 -28.83
C ARG A 19 -2.94 -15.48 -28.50
N ALA A 20 -3.96 -15.22 -27.67
CA ALA A 20 -4.25 -13.86 -27.22
C ALA A 20 -3.14 -13.35 -26.31
N LEU A 21 -2.66 -12.11 -26.55
CA LEU A 21 -1.57 -11.48 -25.78
C LEU A 21 -2.03 -10.97 -24.40
N MET A 22 -3.32 -10.79 -24.18
CA MET A 22 -3.90 -10.60 -22.85
C MET A 22 -4.55 -11.91 -22.39
N PRO A 23 -4.42 -12.27 -21.13
CA PRO A 23 -5.06 -13.48 -20.63
C PRO A 23 -6.58 -13.40 -20.79
N PRO A 24 -7.25 -14.50 -21.20
CA PRO A 24 -8.71 -14.59 -21.20
C PRO A 24 -9.27 -14.38 -19.79
N ILE A 25 -10.50 -13.84 -19.70
CA ILE A 25 -11.23 -13.75 -18.44
C ILE A 25 -12.03 -15.03 -18.23
N TYR A 26 -11.58 -15.87 -17.31
CA TYR A 26 -12.30 -17.07 -16.90
C TYR A 26 -13.32 -16.73 -15.81
N GLN A 27 -14.46 -16.17 -16.24
CA GLN A 27 -15.56 -15.75 -15.36
C GLN A 27 -16.48 -16.94 -15.06
N ASN A 28 -15.98 -17.90 -14.30
CA ASN A 28 -16.70 -19.10 -13.92
C ASN A 28 -16.36 -19.52 -12.49
N SER A 29 -17.22 -20.35 -11.88
CA SER A 29 -16.97 -20.93 -10.55
C SER A 29 -16.39 -22.34 -10.60
N MET A 30 -16.65 -23.11 -11.65
CA MET A 30 -16.37 -24.56 -11.73
C MET A 30 -15.68 -24.92 -13.03
N PHE A 31 -14.81 -25.94 -12.97
CA PHE A 31 -14.18 -26.56 -14.13
C PHE A 31 -14.57 -28.04 -14.17
N ALA A 32 -14.86 -28.57 -15.36
CA ALA A 32 -15.24 -29.98 -15.52
C ALA A 32 -14.04 -30.89 -15.22
N LEU A 33 -14.34 -32.01 -14.58
CA LEU A 33 -13.40 -33.12 -14.38
C LEU A 33 -13.84 -34.30 -15.27
N HIS A 34 -12.89 -35.03 -15.83
CA HIS A 34 -13.19 -36.17 -16.69
C HIS A 34 -13.30 -37.47 -15.90
N GLU A 35 -12.66 -37.57 -14.71
CA GLU A 35 -12.71 -38.74 -13.86
C GLU A 35 -12.60 -38.45 -12.38
N ILE A 36 -12.96 -39.40 -11.53
CA ILE A 36 -12.83 -39.28 -10.07
C ILE A 36 -11.35 -39.30 -9.70
N GLY A 37 -10.92 -38.25 -8.96
CA GLY A 37 -9.53 -38.12 -8.51
C GLY A 37 -8.58 -37.50 -9.52
N GLU A 38 -9.09 -37.00 -10.65
CA GLU A 38 -8.27 -36.26 -11.62
C GLU A 38 -7.56 -35.09 -10.96
N ASN A 39 -6.24 -35.01 -11.16
CA ASN A 39 -5.42 -33.92 -10.65
C ASN A 39 -5.27 -32.82 -11.72
N VAL A 40 -6.05 -31.76 -11.59
CA VAL A 40 -6.07 -30.63 -12.50
C VAL A 40 -5.70 -29.34 -11.77
N PRO A 41 -5.06 -28.36 -12.45
CA PRO A 41 -4.68 -27.10 -11.84
C PRO A 41 -5.90 -26.26 -11.43
N TYR A 42 -7.01 -26.39 -12.13
CA TYR A 42 -8.24 -25.62 -11.90
C TYR A 42 -9.43 -26.55 -11.80
N ARG A 43 -10.20 -26.47 -10.71
CA ARG A 43 -11.45 -27.21 -10.51
C ARG A 43 -12.57 -26.36 -9.90
N TYR A 44 -12.20 -25.34 -9.14
CA TYR A 44 -13.12 -24.43 -8.49
C TYR A 44 -12.45 -23.08 -8.22
N SER A 45 -13.07 -21.97 -8.63
CA SER A 45 -12.42 -20.64 -8.64
C SER A 45 -12.03 -20.10 -7.27
N ARG A 46 -12.65 -20.55 -6.16
CA ARG A 46 -12.20 -20.22 -4.82
C ARG A 46 -10.80 -20.80 -4.54
N LEU A 47 -10.48 -21.97 -5.07
CA LEU A 47 -9.17 -22.63 -4.93
C LEU A 47 -8.14 -21.96 -5.85
N SER A 48 -8.43 -21.96 -7.14
CA SER A 48 -7.57 -21.41 -8.20
C SER A 48 -8.41 -20.98 -9.40
N ASN A 49 -7.95 -19.92 -10.10
CA ASN A 49 -8.59 -19.45 -11.33
C ASN A 49 -7.49 -18.95 -12.29
N PRO A 50 -7.53 -19.31 -13.60
CA PRO A 50 -6.46 -18.99 -14.54
C PRO A 50 -6.18 -17.49 -14.64
N THR A 51 -7.20 -16.64 -14.65
CA THR A 51 -7.02 -15.18 -14.75
C THR A 51 -6.40 -14.60 -13.47
N ARG A 52 -6.85 -15.08 -12.29
CA ARG A 52 -6.29 -14.67 -11.00
C ARG A 52 -4.85 -15.13 -10.86
N GLN A 53 -4.51 -16.35 -11.28
CA GLN A 53 -3.17 -16.91 -11.22
C GLN A 53 -2.16 -16.04 -11.97
N VAL A 54 -2.50 -15.56 -13.18
CA VAL A 54 -1.61 -14.67 -13.93
C VAL A 54 -1.30 -13.38 -13.17
N LEU A 55 -2.27 -12.79 -12.47
CA LEU A 55 -2.03 -11.63 -11.62
C LEU A 55 -1.12 -11.98 -10.44
N GLU A 56 -1.43 -13.08 -9.73
CA GLU A 56 -0.70 -13.54 -8.56
C GLU A 56 0.78 -13.79 -8.90
N ASP A 57 1.04 -14.48 -10.00
CA ASP A 57 2.40 -14.75 -10.50
C ASP A 57 3.11 -13.47 -10.95
N THR A 58 2.38 -12.56 -11.62
CA THR A 58 2.96 -11.27 -12.07
C THR A 58 3.43 -10.44 -10.88
N VAL A 59 2.61 -10.29 -9.83
CA VAL A 59 2.99 -9.49 -8.66
C VAL A 59 4.10 -10.18 -7.86
N ALA A 60 4.07 -11.51 -7.77
CA ALA A 60 5.16 -12.29 -7.16
C ALA A 60 6.51 -12.02 -7.85
N ASP A 61 6.55 -12.06 -9.20
CA ASP A 61 7.79 -11.77 -9.94
C ASP A 61 8.25 -10.31 -9.80
N LEU A 62 7.32 -9.35 -9.73
CA LEU A 62 7.65 -7.94 -9.56
C LEU A 62 8.20 -7.63 -8.16
N GLU A 63 7.76 -8.34 -7.13
CA GLU A 63 8.25 -8.22 -5.75
C GLU A 63 9.40 -9.19 -5.42
N HIS A 64 9.81 -10.03 -6.35
CA HIS A 64 10.82 -11.07 -6.15
C HIS A 64 10.44 -12.10 -5.07
N GLY A 65 9.15 -12.44 -4.98
CA GLY A 65 8.60 -13.43 -4.06
C GLY A 65 8.40 -14.80 -4.68
N ALA A 66 8.09 -15.77 -3.83
CA ALA A 66 7.84 -17.16 -4.23
C ALA A 66 6.40 -17.41 -4.70
N ALA A 67 5.43 -16.64 -4.18
CA ALA A 67 4.03 -16.68 -4.58
C ALA A 67 3.31 -15.39 -4.20
N GLY A 68 2.32 -15.01 -5.01
CA GLY A 68 1.38 -13.92 -4.77
C GLY A 68 -0.03 -14.45 -4.56
N PHE A 69 -0.87 -13.67 -3.88
CA PHE A 69 -2.27 -13.99 -3.58
C PHE A 69 -3.13 -12.76 -3.73
N ALA A 70 -4.22 -12.85 -4.50
CA ALA A 70 -5.12 -11.75 -4.77
C ALA A 70 -6.42 -11.88 -3.96
N PHE A 71 -6.69 -10.89 -3.10
CA PHE A 71 -7.80 -10.81 -2.17
C PHE A 71 -8.86 -9.80 -2.63
N SER A 72 -10.11 -10.02 -2.19
CA SER A 72 -11.26 -9.16 -2.52
C SER A 72 -11.13 -7.70 -2.05
N SER A 73 -10.22 -7.40 -1.14
CA SER A 73 -9.90 -6.03 -0.67
C SER A 73 -8.52 -5.98 -0.02
N GLY A 74 -7.97 -4.77 0.17
CA GLY A 74 -6.74 -4.59 0.94
C GLY A 74 -6.87 -5.15 2.36
N MET A 75 -7.97 -4.84 3.05
CA MET A 75 -8.22 -5.33 4.41
C MET A 75 -8.26 -6.86 4.49
N ALA A 76 -8.85 -7.53 3.48
CA ALA A 76 -8.85 -8.99 3.41
C ALA A 76 -7.44 -9.59 3.27
N GLY A 77 -6.54 -8.90 2.53
CA GLY A 77 -5.14 -9.30 2.40
C GLY A 77 -4.35 -9.13 3.70
N ILE A 78 -4.53 -8.00 4.39
CA ILE A 78 -3.92 -7.76 5.71
C ILE A 78 -4.41 -8.79 6.73
N ASP A 79 -5.72 -8.97 6.85
CA ASP A 79 -6.34 -9.95 7.77
C ASP A 79 -5.84 -11.37 7.48
N ALA A 80 -5.68 -11.75 6.20
CA ALA A 80 -5.18 -13.07 5.85
C ALA A 80 -3.75 -13.32 6.38
N VAL A 81 -2.83 -12.36 6.29
CA VAL A 81 -1.48 -12.48 6.86
C VAL A 81 -1.57 -12.60 8.39
N TRP A 82 -2.26 -11.69 9.03
CA TRP A 82 -2.32 -11.66 10.49
C TRP A 82 -3.01 -12.91 11.05
N ARG A 83 -4.13 -13.32 10.45
CA ARG A 83 -4.88 -14.53 10.83
C ARG A 83 -4.09 -15.81 10.64
N THR A 84 -3.24 -15.87 9.64
CA THR A 84 -2.39 -17.05 9.36
C THR A 84 -1.25 -17.18 10.38
N PHE A 85 -0.65 -16.09 10.80
CA PHE A 85 0.62 -16.12 11.55
C PHE A 85 0.50 -15.65 13.00
N LEU A 86 -0.67 -15.19 13.44
CA LEU A 86 -0.94 -14.80 14.84
C LEU A 86 -1.97 -15.72 15.47
N GLN A 87 -1.79 -15.99 16.75
CA GLN A 87 -2.74 -16.69 17.61
C GLN A 87 -2.87 -15.97 18.97
N PRO A 88 -3.91 -16.27 19.78
CA PRO A 88 -4.03 -15.69 21.10
C PRO A 88 -2.77 -15.87 21.94
N GLY A 89 -2.29 -14.79 22.55
CA GLY A 89 -1.04 -14.73 23.31
C GLY A 89 0.19 -14.27 22.52
N ASP A 90 0.15 -14.29 21.20
CA ASP A 90 1.23 -13.71 20.37
C ASP A 90 1.24 -12.18 20.47
N THR A 91 2.39 -11.59 20.18
CA THR A 91 2.55 -10.13 20.08
C THR A 91 2.82 -9.73 18.63
N ILE A 92 2.05 -8.73 18.15
CA ILE A 92 2.35 -7.96 16.95
C ILE A 92 2.87 -6.58 17.34
N VAL A 93 4.01 -6.18 16.75
CA VAL A 93 4.52 -4.81 16.80
C VAL A 93 4.21 -4.14 15.47
N ALA A 94 3.43 -3.07 15.49
CA ALA A 94 3.08 -2.30 14.29
C ALA A 94 3.64 -0.86 14.39
N VAL A 95 3.96 -0.24 13.24
CA VAL A 95 4.32 1.18 13.21
C VAL A 95 3.18 2.02 13.79
N ALA A 96 3.52 3.07 14.55
CA ALA A 96 2.53 3.88 15.27
C ALA A 96 1.56 4.64 14.35
N ASP A 97 2.02 5.04 13.16
CA ASP A 97 1.24 5.73 12.14
C ASP A 97 0.77 4.81 11.01
N ILE A 98 0.34 3.60 11.39
CA ILE A 98 -0.25 2.61 10.48
C ILE A 98 -1.56 3.13 9.86
N TYR A 99 -1.92 2.63 8.69
CA TYR A 99 -3.20 2.90 8.04
C TYR A 99 -4.40 2.69 9.00
N GLY A 100 -5.33 3.66 9.04
CA GLY A 100 -6.44 3.67 10.02
C GLY A 100 -7.28 2.40 10.01
N GLY A 101 -7.60 1.82 8.84
CA GLY A 101 -8.32 0.54 8.79
C GLY A 101 -7.54 -0.64 9.38
N ALA A 102 -6.22 -0.63 9.24
CA ALA A 102 -5.35 -1.64 9.87
C ALA A 102 -5.27 -1.44 11.39
N TYR A 103 -5.24 -0.18 11.85
CA TYR A 103 -5.36 0.17 13.27
C TYR A 103 -6.67 -0.35 13.86
N ASP A 104 -7.81 -0.02 13.24
CA ASP A 104 -9.13 -0.47 13.70
C ASP A 104 -9.22 -2.01 13.75
N LEU A 105 -8.67 -2.71 12.75
CA LEU A 105 -8.64 -4.17 12.73
C LEU A 105 -7.83 -4.75 13.90
N LEU A 106 -6.66 -4.17 14.21
CA LEU A 106 -5.84 -4.59 15.35
C LEU A 106 -6.56 -4.38 16.68
N VAL A 107 -7.16 -3.21 16.88
CA VAL A 107 -7.80 -2.84 18.17
C VAL A 107 -9.15 -3.53 18.35
N ASP A 108 -9.99 -3.52 17.31
CA ASP A 108 -11.35 -4.00 17.42
C ASP A 108 -11.52 -5.51 17.25
N VAL A 109 -10.56 -6.17 16.61
CA VAL A 109 -10.65 -7.61 16.36
C VAL A 109 -9.52 -8.35 17.05
N TYR A 110 -8.25 -8.07 16.73
CA TYR A 110 -7.13 -8.88 17.19
C TYR A 110 -6.86 -8.76 18.69
N GLN A 111 -6.96 -7.57 19.28
CA GLN A 111 -6.86 -7.42 20.73
C GLN A 111 -7.97 -8.20 21.46
N LYS A 112 -9.20 -8.16 20.92
CA LYS A 112 -10.33 -8.93 21.48
C LYS A 112 -10.13 -10.44 21.33
N TRP A 113 -9.35 -10.85 20.35
CA TRP A 113 -8.94 -12.23 20.11
C TRP A 113 -7.82 -12.70 21.05
N GLY A 114 -7.24 -11.80 21.85
CA GLY A 114 -6.16 -12.08 22.79
C GLY A 114 -4.76 -11.96 22.16
N VAL A 115 -4.62 -11.30 21.01
CA VAL A 115 -3.32 -10.89 20.46
C VAL A 115 -2.86 -9.63 21.17
N ASN A 116 -1.61 -9.60 21.63
CA ASN A 116 -0.99 -8.39 22.19
C ASN A 116 -0.59 -7.46 21.05
N VAL A 117 -1.18 -6.26 20.99
CA VAL A 117 -0.88 -5.26 19.96
C VAL A 117 -0.05 -4.14 20.55
N VAL A 118 1.11 -3.88 19.98
CA VAL A 118 2.02 -2.81 20.37
C VAL A 118 2.24 -1.88 19.17
N PHE A 119 1.81 -0.62 19.31
CA PHE A 119 2.14 0.42 18.33
C PHE A 119 3.42 1.13 18.77
N ALA A 120 4.39 1.27 17.86
CA ALA A 120 5.70 1.83 18.17
C ALA A 120 6.20 2.78 17.08
N ASP A 121 6.91 3.84 17.51
CA ASP A 121 7.72 4.64 16.60
C ASP A 121 8.97 3.84 16.20
N LEU A 122 8.95 3.28 15.01
CA LEU A 122 10.04 2.50 14.42
C LEU A 122 10.93 3.35 13.48
N GLY A 123 10.78 4.67 13.48
CA GLY A 123 11.68 5.59 12.80
C GLY A 123 13.12 5.50 13.34
N ASN A 124 13.28 5.22 14.62
CA ASN A 124 14.54 4.75 15.19
C ASN A 124 14.48 3.22 15.35
N PRO A 125 15.29 2.44 14.59
CA PRO A 125 15.28 0.98 14.67
C PRO A 125 15.64 0.41 16.06
N ASP A 126 16.31 1.17 16.93
CA ASP A 126 16.69 0.71 18.28
C ASP A 126 15.47 0.58 19.20
N ASN A 127 14.39 1.29 18.93
CA ASN A 127 13.13 1.14 19.65
C ASN A 127 12.56 -0.29 19.54
N LEU A 128 12.85 -1.00 18.45
CA LEU A 128 12.43 -2.38 18.27
C LEU A 128 13.17 -3.35 19.20
N ASP A 129 14.44 -3.10 19.53
CA ASP A 129 15.23 -3.99 20.38
C ASP A 129 14.64 -4.13 21.78
N GLU A 130 14.12 -3.05 22.35
CA GLU A 130 13.46 -3.06 23.66
C GLU A 130 12.17 -3.87 23.63
N LEU A 131 11.38 -3.72 22.57
CA LEU A 131 10.12 -4.45 22.39
C LEU A 131 10.36 -5.96 22.18
N LEU A 132 11.38 -6.32 21.39
CA LEU A 132 11.78 -7.71 21.17
C LEU A 132 12.25 -8.41 22.45
N LYS A 133 12.85 -7.66 23.39
CA LYS A 133 13.26 -8.18 24.71
C LYS A 133 12.08 -8.29 25.69
N ALA A 134 11.15 -7.33 25.64
CA ALA A 134 10.03 -7.24 26.57
C ALA A 134 8.88 -8.19 26.22
N HIS A 135 8.71 -8.56 24.96
CA HIS A 135 7.58 -9.31 24.44
C HIS A 135 8.04 -10.50 23.58
N ASN A 136 7.22 -11.55 23.53
CA ASN A 136 7.34 -12.61 22.54
C ASN A 136 6.75 -12.14 21.20
N VAL A 137 7.50 -11.31 20.47
CA VAL A 137 7.04 -10.72 19.21
C VAL A 137 7.03 -11.81 18.14
N LYS A 138 5.85 -12.06 17.57
CA LYS A 138 5.65 -13.02 16.48
C LYS A 138 5.72 -12.36 15.10
N LEU A 139 5.22 -11.13 15.01
CA LEU A 139 5.14 -10.38 13.75
C LEU A 139 5.47 -8.90 13.98
N VAL A 140 6.34 -8.36 13.15
CA VAL A 140 6.54 -6.91 13.01
C VAL A 140 5.86 -6.47 11.72
N TRP A 141 4.94 -5.49 11.82
CA TRP A 141 4.21 -4.95 10.67
C TRP A 141 4.64 -3.52 10.40
N LEU A 142 5.21 -3.32 9.23
CA LEU A 142 5.73 -2.04 8.76
C LEU A 142 4.78 -1.39 7.75
N GLU A 143 4.84 -0.07 7.66
CA GLU A 143 4.25 0.72 6.58
C GLU A 143 5.22 1.87 6.27
N THR A 144 5.75 1.93 5.04
CA THR A 144 6.71 2.96 4.67
C THR A 144 6.74 3.18 3.15
N PRO A 145 6.51 4.43 2.66
CA PRO A 145 6.11 5.62 3.42
C PRO A 145 4.75 5.46 4.09
N SER A 146 4.60 6.00 5.31
CA SER A 146 3.36 5.87 6.08
C SER A 146 2.26 6.83 5.63
N ASN A 147 1.01 6.52 5.95
CA ASN A 147 -0.15 7.36 5.68
C ASN A 147 -0.68 8.02 6.98
N PRO A 148 -0.78 9.36 7.08
CA PRO A 148 -0.64 10.34 5.99
C PRO A 148 0.69 11.10 5.96
N LEU A 149 1.57 10.95 6.95
CA LEU A 149 2.71 11.85 7.18
C LEU A 149 3.97 11.45 6.42
N LEU A 150 3.92 10.38 5.63
CA LEU A 150 5.03 9.92 4.80
C LEU A 150 6.33 9.69 5.59
N ARG A 151 6.20 9.25 6.84
CA ARG A 151 7.37 8.83 7.64
C ARG A 151 7.98 7.59 7.02
N LEU A 152 9.29 7.45 7.19
CA LEU A 152 10.02 6.30 6.70
C LEU A 152 10.66 5.53 7.86
N VAL A 153 10.74 4.23 7.67
CA VAL A 153 11.50 3.34 8.55
C VAL A 153 12.58 2.62 7.74
N ASP A 154 13.71 2.33 8.37
CA ASP A 154 14.78 1.52 7.76
C ASP A 154 14.36 0.05 7.74
N ILE A 155 13.86 -0.40 6.58
CA ILE A 155 13.37 -1.76 6.39
C ILE A 155 14.47 -2.79 6.69
N LYS A 156 15.69 -2.57 6.18
CA LYS A 156 16.80 -3.54 6.35
C LYS A 156 17.19 -3.69 7.81
N ALA A 157 17.33 -2.58 8.53
CA ALA A 157 17.68 -2.60 9.93
C ALA A 157 16.61 -3.29 10.78
N LEU A 158 15.33 -2.93 10.59
CA LEU A 158 14.21 -3.52 11.32
C LEU A 158 14.03 -5.01 11.01
N ALA A 159 14.11 -5.40 9.73
CA ALA A 159 14.00 -6.79 9.33
C ALA A 159 15.13 -7.65 9.91
N ALA A 160 16.36 -7.14 9.94
CA ALA A 160 17.49 -7.85 10.55
C ALA A 160 17.28 -8.09 12.05
N LYS A 161 16.81 -7.06 12.80
CA LYS A 161 16.53 -7.15 14.23
C LYS A 161 15.39 -8.12 14.54
N ALA A 162 14.27 -8.02 13.82
CA ALA A 162 13.12 -8.90 13.96
C ALA A 162 13.50 -10.38 13.72
N LYS A 163 14.21 -10.65 12.63
CA LYS A 163 14.69 -12.01 12.30
C LYS A 163 15.64 -12.59 13.31
N ALA A 164 16.55 -11.78 13.86
CA ALA A 164 17.46 -12.24 14.91
C ALA A 164 16.70 -12.68 16.17
N ALA A 165 15.50 -12.13 16.41
CA ALA A 165 14.59 -12.52 17.49
C ALA A 165 13.58 -13.61 17.09
N GLY A 166 13.60 -14.11 15.85
CA GLY A 166 12.68 -15.13 15.36
C GLY A 166 11.29 -14.60 14.98
N ALA A 167 11.12 -13.29 14.88
CA ALA A 167 9.87 -12.67 14.45
C ALA A 167 9.80 -12.55 12.92
N LEU A 168 8.59 -12.72 12.37
CA LEU A 168 8.28 -12.46 10.96
C LEU A 168 8.16 -10.95 10.71
N VAL A 169 8.39 -10.54 9.46
CA VAL A 169 8.25 -9.14 9.05
C VAL A 169 7.31 -9.03 7.85
N GLY A 170 6.19 -8.33 8.04
CA GLY A 170 5.27 -7.93 6.98
C GLY A 170 5.33 -6.41 6.76
N ILE A 171 5.06 -5.98 5.53
CA ILE A 171 5.07 -4.56 5.18
C ILE A 171 3.94 -4.19 4.21
N ASP A 172 3.29 -3.08 4.47
CA ASP A 172 2.46 -2.40 3.49
C ASP A 172 3.34 -1.52 2.58
N ASN A 173 3.49 -1.96 1.32
CA ASN A 173 4.29 -1.29 0.29
C ASN A 173 3.42 -0.53 -0.73
N THR A 174 2.18 -0.23 -0.36
CA THR A 174 1.18 0.36 -1.27
C THR A 174 1.63 1.69 -1.87
N PHE A 175 2.25 2.58 -1.09
CA PHE A 175 2.65 3.92 -1.55
C PHE A 175 3.87 3.87 -2.47
N ALA A 176 4.80 2.98 -2.20
CA ALA A 176 6.02 2.85 -2.99
C ALA A 176 5.84 1.98 -4.24
N THR A 177 5.01 0.95 -4.18
CA THR A 177 4.86 -0.08 -5.22
C THR A 177 6.14 -0.90 -5.45
N PRO A 178 6.10 -2.06 -6.11
CA PRO A 178 7.32 -2.81 -6.44
C PRO A 178 8.25 -2.07 -7.40
N TYR A 179 7.77 -0.99 -8.03
CA TYR A 179 8.60 -0.18 -8.92
C TYR A 179 9.62 0.67 -8.18
N LEU A 180 9.24 1.28 -7.07
CA LEU A 180 10.11 2.17 -6.29
C LEU A 180 10.86 1.45 -5.18
N GLN A 181 10.25 0.45 -4.54
CA GLN A 181 10.77 -0.26 -3.37
C GLN A 181 10.44 -1.75 -3.44
N GLN A 182 11.40 -2.61 -3.10
CA GLN A 182 11.27 -4.07 -3.11
C GLN A 182 11.64 -4.66 -1.74
N PRO A 183 10.69 -4.68 -0.79
CA PRO A 183 10.96 -5.02 0.60
C PRO A 183 11.40 -6.46 0.85
N LEU A 184 11.00 -7.42 0.00
CA LEU A 184 11.48 -8.80 0.11
C LEU A 184 13.00 -8.89 -0.05
N ASP A 185 13.60 -8.07 -0.93
CA ASP A 185 15.05 -7.99 -1.10
C ASP A 185 15.73 -7.31 0.11
N MET A 186 14.96 -6.54 0.90
CA MET A 186 15.43 -5.87 2.11
C MET A 186 15.26 -6.71 3.38
N GLY A 187 14.65 -7.88 3.26
CA GLY A 187 14.55 -8.84 4.37
C GLY A 187 13.13 -9.10 4.88
N CYS A 188 12.09 -8.46 4.38
CA CYS A 188 10.71 -8.78 4.74
C CYS A 188 10.32 -10.21 4.31
N ASP A 189 9.34 -10.77 5.01
CA ASP A 189 8.76 -12.09 4.74
C ASP A 189 7.49 -11.99 3.91
N PHE A 190 6.74 -10.89 4.09
CA PHE A 190 5.53 -10.58 3.34
C PHE A 190 5.53 -9.14 2.86
N VAL A 191 5.07 -8.94 1.63
CA VAL A 191 4.74 -7.62 1.09
C VAL A 191 3.26 -7.58 0.77
N PHE A 192 2.60 -6.58 1.28
CA PHE A 192 1.20 -6.30 1.02
C PHE A 192 1.08 -5.06 0.13
N HIS A 193 0.08 -5.07 -0.75
CA HIS A 193 -0.39 -3.92 -1.51
C HIS A 193 -1.91 -3.83 -1.49
N SER A 194 -2.42 -2.65 -1.23
CA SER A 194 -3.75 -2.30 -1.72
C SER A 194 -3.66 -2.08 -3.23
N ALA A 195 -3.98 -3.11 -4.02
CA ALA A 195 -3.94 -3.02 -5.47
C ALA A 195 -4.96 -2.01 -6.04
N THR A 196 -5.94 -1.63 -5.24
CA THR A 196 -6.88 -0.50 -5.45
C THR A 196 -6.16 0.80 -5.83
N LYS A 197 -4.90 0.97 -5.38
CA LYS A 197 -4.10 2.19 -5.53
C LYS A 197 -3.30 2.15 -6.84
N TYR A 198 -2.01 2.42 -6.77
CA TYR A 198 -1.12 2.51 -7.93
C TYR A 198 -1.05 1.26 -8.81
N LEU A 199 -1.20 0.04 -8.25
CA LEU A 199 -1.13 -1.18 -9.06
C LEU A 199 -2.22 -1.20 -10.13
N CYS A 200 -3.48 -0.95 -9.76
CA CYS A 200 -4.57 -0.72 -10.72
C CYS A 200 -4.43 0.65 -11.39
N GLY A 201 -4.37 1.72 -10.59
CA GLY A 201 -4.09 3.09 -11.02
C GLY A 201 -5.19 3.80 -11.80
N HIS A 202 -6.41 3.24 -11.88
CA HIS A 202 -7.50 3.76 -12.70
C HIS A 202 -8.81 3.96 -11.94
N SER A 203 -8.78 3.90 -10.60
CA SER A 203 -9.91 4.18 -9.69
C SER A 203 -11.16 3.30 -9.92
N ASP A 204 -10.99 2.10 -10.48
CA ASP A 204 -12.07 1.21 -10.94
C ASP A 204 -12.06 -0.20 -10.31
N VAL A 205 -11.08 -0.50 -9.41
CA VAL A 205 -10.97 -1.81 -8.72
C VAL A 205 -10.74 -1.65 -7.23
N LEU A 206 -11.33 -2.53 -6.44
CA LEU A 206 -11.04 -2.73 -5.03
C LEU A 206 -10.39 -4.10 -4.84
N MET A 207 -9.10 -4.14 -4.42
CA MET A 207 -8.35 -5.39 -4.30
C MET A 207 -7.16 -5.26 -3.36
N GLY A 208 -6.80 -6.35 -2.67
CA GLY A 208 -5.52 -6.52 -1.98
C GLY A 208 -4.66 -7.57 -2.66
N VAL A 209 -3.34 -7.42 -2.60
CA VAL A 209 -2.39 -8.46 -3.01
C VAL A 209 -1.35 -8.64 -1.91
N VAL A 210 -1.03 -9.89 -1.59
CA VAL A 210 0.05 -10.25 -0.68
C VAL A 210 1.05 -11.11 -1.43
N VAL A 211 2.34 -10.83 -1.26
CA VAL A 211 3.43 -11.65 -1.79
C VAL A 211 4.23 -12.24 -0.64
N ALA A 212 4.40 -13.55 -0.64
CA ALA A 212 5.21 -14.28 0.32
C ALA A 212 6.62 -14.55 -0.24
N LYS A 213 7.64 -14.38 0.61
CA LYS A 213 9.04 -14.55 0.22
C LYS A 213 9.40 -15.99 -0.12
N THR A 214 8.87 -16.96 0.59
CA THR A 214 9.21 -18.38 0.45
C THR A 214 7.94 -19.24 0.28
N LYS A 215 8.12 -20.46 -0.23
CA LYS A 215 7.01 -21.41 -0.39
C LYS A 215 6.42 -21.88 0.94
N GLU A 216 7.26 -21.98 1.97
CA GLU A 216 6.86 -22.37 3.33
C GLU A 216 5.91 -21.33 3.95
N LEU A 217 6.13 -20.05 3.67
CA LEU A 217 5.24 -18.96 4.10
C LEU A 217 4.00 -18.85 3.19
N ALA A 218 4.14 -19.20 1.93
CA ALA A 218 3.07 -19.10 0.95
C ALA A 218 1.95 -20.12 1.18
N GLN A 219 2.29 -21.38 1.52
CA GLN A 219 1.28 -22.43 1.63
C GLN A 219 0.23 -22.16 2.72
N PRO A 220 0.59 -21.80 3.97
CA PRO A 220 -0.40 -21.46 4.99
C PRO A 220 -1.29 -20.25 4.61
N LEU A 221 -0.72 -19.27 3.90
CA LEU A 221 -1.47 -18.12 3.43
C LEU A 221 -2.47 -18.47 2.33
N HIS A 222 -2.08 -19.35 1.38
CA HIS A 222 -3.00 -19.90 0.40
C HIS A 222 -4.16 -20.64 1.07
N ASP A 223 -3.86 -21.50 2.03
CA ASP A 223 -4.89 -22.29 2.75
C ASP A 223 -5.86 -21.35 3.48
N MET A 224 -5.35 -20.28 4.13
CA MET A 224 -6.18 -19.27 4.77
C MET A 224 -7.08 -18.54 3.77
N MET A 225 -6.55 -18.13 2.61
CA MET A 225 -7.32 -17.50 1.54
C MET A 225 -8.47 -18.43 1.07
N VAL A 226 -8.19 -19.69 0.90
CA VAL A 226 -9.17 -20.71 0.49
C VAL A 226 -10.23 -20.94 1.58
N HIS A 227 -9.84 -21.01 2.85
CA HIS A 227 -10.74 -21.24 3.98
C HIS A 227 -11.68 -20.06 4.21
N THR A 228 -11.17 -18.85 4.17
CA THR A 228 -11.98 -17.62 4.34
C THR A 228 -12.79 -17.26 3.11
N GLY A 229 -12.37 -17.71 1.92
CA GLY A 229 -13.02 -17.40 0.65
C GLY A 229 -12.84 -15.94 0.21
N ALA A 230 -11.91 -15.20 0.80
CA ALA A 230 -11.68 -13.75 0.54
C ALA A 230 -10.88 -13.50 -0.76
N ILE A 231 -11.23 -14.20 -1.82
CA ILE A 231 -10.56 -14.19 -3.13
C ILE A 231 -10.98 -13.00 -3.99
N ALA A 232 -10.08 -12.50 -4.84
CA ALA A 232 -10.41 -11.53 -5.88
C ALA A 232 -11.15 -12.18 -7.05
N GLY A 233 -12.08 -11.43 -7.66
CA GLY A 233 -12.81 -11.85 -8.86
C GLY A 233 -11.95 -11.79 -10.12
N PRO A 234 -12.23 -12.63 -11.15
CA PRO A 234 -11.42 -12.67 -12.37
C PRO A 234 -11.40 -11.35 -13.14
N MET A 235 -12.51 -10.62 -13.19
CA MET A 235 -12.60 -9.33 -13.88
C MET A 235 -11.70 -8.30 -13.20
N ASP A 236 -11.74 -8.21 -11.86
CA ASP A 236 -10.90 -7.30 -11.09
C ASP A 236 -9.40 -7.65 -11.27
N CYS A 237 -9.07 -8.95 -11.26
CA CYS A 237 -7.70 -9.40 -11.54
C CYS A 237 -7.22 -8.98 -12.93
N TRP A 238 -8.08 -9.08 -13.94
CA TRP A 238 -7.76 -8.66 -15.30
C TRP A 238 -7.53 -7.15 -15.41
N LEU A 239 -8.36 -6.33 -14.74
CA LEU A 239 -8.20 -4.87 -14.70
C LEU A 239 -6.89 -4.47 -14.02
N VAL A 240 -6.53 -5.12 -12.91
CA VAL A 240 -5.25 -4.86 -12.23
C VAL A 240 -4.07 -5.27 -13.11
N LEU A 241 -4.11 -6.44 -13.78
CA LEU A 241 -3.09 -6.84 -14.75
C LEU A 241 -2.92 -5.78 -15.85
N ARG A 242 -4.02 -5.26 -16.39
CA ARG A 242 -3.98 -4.20 -17.38
C ARG A 242 -3.33 -2.92 -16.84
N GLY A 243 -3.66 -2.54 -15.59
CA GLY A 243 -3.05 -1.41 -14.89
C GLY A 243 -1.54 -1.56 -14.66
N ILE A 244 -1.08 -2.74 -14.26
CA ILE A 244 0.33 -3.05 -13.98
C ILE A 244 1.21 -2.83 -15.23
N LYS A 245 0.71 -3.10 -16.42
CA LYS A 245 1.49 -2.93 -17.68
C LYS A 245 1.98 -1.49 -17.90
N THR A 246 1.32 -0.50 -17.31
CA THR A 246 1.73 0.92 -17.37
C THR A 246 2.28 1.45 -16.04
N LEU A 247 2.48 0.59 -15.04
CA LEU A 247 2.89 1.02 -13.70
C LEU A 247 4.17 1.86 -13.71
N ALA A 248 5.21 1.42 -14.41
CA ALA A 248 6.48 2.15 -14.47
C ALA A 248 6.33 3.55 -15.06
N LEU A 249 5.53 3.72 -16.11
CA LEU A 249 5.27 5.02 -16.74
C LEU A 249 4.48 5.93 -15.79
N ARG A 250 3.42 5.41 -15.17
CA ARG A 250 2.60 6.16 -14.25
C ARG A 250 3.38 6.59 -13.00
N MET A 251 4.16 5.67 -12.41
CA MET A 251 4.97 5.99 -11.23
C MET A 251 6.03 7.06 -11.51
N ASN A 252 6.66 7.04 -12.69
CA ASN A 252 7.58 8.11 -13.07
C ASN A 252 6.86 9.47 -13.13
N ALA A 253 5.69 9.54 -13.78
CA ALA A 253 4.92 10.77 -13.87
C ALA A 253 4.42 11.24 -12.48
N HIS A 254 3.88 10.33 -11.67
CA HIS A 254 3.49 10.63 -10.27
C HIS A 254 4.64 11.22 -9.45
N CYS A 255 5.83 10.58 -9.51
CA CYS A 255 7.00 11.06 -8.75
C CYS A 255 7.47 12.43 -9.21
N GLN A 256 7.49 12.69 -10.53
CA GLN A 256 7.89 13.96 -11.09
C GLN A 256 6.91 15.08 -10.69
N ASN A 257 5.63 14.85 -10.90
CA ASN A 257 4.58 15.81 -10.54
C ASN A 257 4.56 16.08 -9.03
N ALA A 258 4.61 15.02 -8.20
CA ALA A 258 4.59 15.18 -6.75
C ALA A 258 5.79 15.94 -6.21
N LEU A 259 6.99 15.70 -6.73
CA LEU A 259 8.19 16.45 -6.34
C LEU A 259 8.05 17.95 -6.68
N GLU A 260 7.56 18.28 -7.88
CA GLU A 260 7.37 19.67 -8.30
C GLU A 260 6.27 20.35 -7.48
N ILE A 261 5.13 19.69 -7.26
CA ILE A 261 4.06 20.20 -6.39
C ILE A 261 4.56 20.39 -4.96
N ALA A 262 5.33 19.44 -4.40
CA ALA A 262 5.89 19.56 -3.07
C ALA A 262 6.83 20.79 -2.91
N ARG A 263 7.69 21.06 -3.91
CA ARG A 263 8.57 22.26 -3.93
C ARG A 263 7.77 23.55 -3.96
N ARG A 264 6.75 23.62 -4.80
CA ARG A 264 5.89 24.80 -4.91
C ARG A 264 5.07 25.01 -3.64
N LEU A 265 4.58 23.95 -3.01
CA LEU A 265 3.87 24.01 -1.73
C LEU A 265 4.78 24.49 -0.59
N GLU A 266 6.04 24.05 -0.54
CA GLU A 266 7.01 24.48 0.48
C GLU A 266 7.28 26.00 0.43
N ALA A 267 7.18 26.60 -0.75
CA ALA A 267 7.33 28.05 -0.95
C ALA A 267 6.03 28.84 -0.74
N HIS A 268 4.88 28.18 -0.60
CA HIS A 268 3.59 28.88 -0.57
C HIS A 268 3.28 29.46 0.82
N PRO A 269 2.86 30.75 0.91
CA PRO A 269 2.66 31.44 2.20
C PRO A 269 1.56 30.83 3.08
N ALA A 270 0.58 30.11 2.55
CA ALA A 270 -0.47 29.46 3.31
C ALA A 270 -0.03 28.12 3.94
N ILE A 271 1.15 27.60 3.60
CA ILE A 271 1.65 26.30 4.06
C ILE A 271 2.60 26.50 5.25
N GLU A 272 2.35 25.75 6.33
CA GLU A 272 3.24 25.65 7.50
C GLU A 272 4.36 24.64 7.24
N LYS A 273 4.00 23.45 6.72
CA LYS A 273 4.94 22.35 6.52
C LYS A 273 4.49 21.44 5.40
N VAL A 274 5.45 20.96 4.62
CA VAL A 274 5.26 19.91 3.62
C VAL A 274 5.90 18.61 4.10
N PHE A 275 5.18 17.51 3.95
CA PHE A 275 5.69 16.16 4.18
C PHE A 275 5.82 15.48 2.82
N TYR A 276 7.03 15.42 2.32
CA TYR A 276 7.39 14.69 1.11
C TYR A 276 8.86 14.27 1.20
N PRO A 277 9.18 12.98 1.34
CA PRO A 277 10.54 12.51 1.56
C PRO A 277 11.52 12.75 0.39
N GLY A 278 11.02 13.25 -0.73
CA GLY A 278 11.84 13.72 -1.86
C GLY A 278 12.37 15.14 -1.71
N LEU A 279 11.95 15.90 -0.68
CA LEU A 279 12.48 17.22 -0.38
C LEU A 279 13.69 17.13 0.56
N PRO A 280 14.79 17.87 0.34
CA PRO A 280 15.94 17.89 1.25
C PRO A 280 15.61 18.35 2.67
N SER A 281 14.52 19.09 2.86
CA SER A 281 14.00 19.53 4.15
C SER A 281 13.34 18.42 4.98
N HIS A 282 13.04 17.28 4.36
CA HIS A 282 12.39 16.16 5.06
C HIS A 282 13.40 15.39 5.92
N ALA A 283 13.02 15.06 7.17
CA ALA A 283 13.91 14.40 8.13
C ALA A 283 14.48 13.05 7.64
N HIS A 284 13.76 12.35 6.75
CA HIS A 284 14.15 11.04 6.23
C HIS A 284 14.61 11.10 4.76
N TYR A 285 15.08 12.27 4.29
CA TYR A 285 15.49 12.44 2.88
C TYR A 285 16.55 11.42 2.44
N GLU A 286 17.63 11.26 3.21
CA GLU A 286 18.72 10.34 2.88
C GLU A 286 18.27 8.88 2.84
N LEU A 287 17.44 8.48 3.81
CA LEU A 287 16.86 7.15 3.84
C LEU A 287 15.93 6.91 2.62
N ALA A 288 15.15 7.92 2.25
CA ALA A 288 14.27 7.86 1.09
C ALA A 288 15.06 7.64 -0.20
N GLN A 289 16.16 8.40 -0.40
CA GLN A 289 17.02 8.23 -1.58
C GLN A 289 17.68 6.84 -1.62
N ALA A 290 18.07 6.32 -0.46
CA ALA A 290 18.69 4.99 -0.36
C ALA A 290 17.70 3.84 -0.63
N GLN A 291 16.48 3.92 -0.09
CA GLN A 291 15.47 2.85 -0.22
C GLN A 291 14.70 2.93 -1.55
N MET A 292 14.44 4.14 -2.06
CA MET A 292 13.62 4.41 -3.23
C MET A 292 14.36 5.29 -4.26
N PRO A 293 15.47 4.83 -4.84
CA PRO A 293 16.31 5.66 -5.71
C PRO A 293 15.65 6.07 -7.04
N LYS A 294 14.50 5.48 -7.40
CA LYS A 294 13.75 5.82 -8.63
C LYS A 294 12.73 6.93 -8.43
N GLY A 295 12.45 7.34 -7.18
CA GLY A 295 11.44 8.35 -6.82
C GLY A 295 10.68 7.96 -5.55
N ILE A 296 9.91 8.91 -5.02
CA ILE A 296 9.32 8.80 -3.67
C ILE A 296 7.80 8.57 -3.69
N GLY A 297 7.20 8.46 -4.88
CA GLY A 297 5.75 8.28 -5.03
C GLY A 297 5.00 9.59 -5.30
N GLY A 298 3.68 9.47 -5.40
CA GLY A 298 2.79 10.55 -5.83
C GLY A 298 1.99 11.20 -4.69
N VAL A 299 2.29 10.94 -3.43
CA VAL A 299 1.55 11.51 -2.29
C VAL A 299 2.34 12.65 -1.66
N VAL A 300 1.68 13.79 -1.45
CA VAL A 300 2.24 14.97 -0.75
C VAL A 300 1.26 15.36 0.35
N THR A 301 1.75 15.52 1.57
CA THR A 301 0.92 15.96 2.71
C THR A 301 1.40 17.30 3.21
N VAL A 302 0.47 18.15 3.63
CA VAL A 302 0.77 19.49 4.13
C VAL A 302 0.03 19.81 5.42
N TYR A 303 0.63 20.67 6.25
CA TYR A 303 -0.08 21.44 7.25
C TYR A 303 -0.37 22.84 6.69
N LEU A 304 -1.62 23.26 6.78
CA LEU A 304 -1.98 24.66 6.56
C LEU A 304 -1.50 25.49 7.75
N LYS A 305 -1.04 26.76 7.50
CA LYS A 305 -0.74 27.69 8.58
C LYS A 305 -1.95 27.97 9.46
N ASN A 306 -3.11 28.13 8.83
CA ASN A 306 -4.39 28.22 9.53
C ASN A 306 -4.90 26.79 9.77
N ASP A 307 -4.53 26.20 10.91
CA ASP A 307 -4.88 24.82 11.29
C ASP A 307 -6.35 24.71 11.76
N THR A 308 -7.28 25.05 10.86
CA THR A 308 -8.71 24.98 11.12
C THR A 308 -9.46 24.18 10.06
N ARG A 309 -10.60 23.64 10.45
CA ARG A 309 -11.51 22.94 9.51
C ARG A 309 -12.06 23.87 8.44
N GLU A 310 -12.29 25.14 8.79
CA GLU A 310 -12.79 26.18 7.90
C GLU A 310 -11.78 26.49 6.80
N ALA A 311 -10.50 26.64 7.14
CA ALA A 311 -9.42 26.84 6.17
C ALA A 311 -9.28 25.62 5.24
N ALA A 312 -9.24 24.41 5.79
CA ALA A 312 -9.21 23.18 4.98
C ALA A 312 -10.42 23.08 4.03
N ASN A 313 -11.63 23.39 4.51
CA ASN A 313 -12.84 23.40 3.68
C ASN A 313 -12.79 24.52 2.61
N SER A 314 -12.22 25.68 2.91
CA SER A 314 -12.05 26.76 1.92
C SER A 314 -11.16 26.27 0.76
N VAL A 315 -10.01 25.69 1.06
CA VAL A 315 -9.11 25.13 0.05
C VAL A 315 -9.85 24.07 -0.78
N ILE A 316 -10.47 23.07 -0.14
CA ILE A 316 -11.14 21.98 -0.84
C ILE A 316 -12.27 22.47 -1.77
N LYS A 317 -13.10 23.42 -1.31
CA LYS A 317 -14.24 23.94 -2.09
C LYS A 317 -13.83 24.78 -3.30
N ASN A 318 -12.65 25.41 -3.25
CA ASN A 318 -12.17 26.29 -4.32
C ASN A 318 -11.34 25.54 -5.38
N MET A 319 -10.91 24.29 -5.12
CA MET A 319 -10.32 23.44 -6.15
C MET A 319 -11.36 22.95 -7.15
N LYS A 320 -11.01 23.00 -8.44
CA LYS A 320 -11.89 22.58 -9.56
C LYS A 320 -11.41 21.31 -10.23
N LEU A 321 -10.10 21.16 -10.39
CA LEU A 321 -9.46 19.98 -10.98
C LEU A 321 -9.28 18.89 -9.93
N VAL A 322 -8.58 19.23 -8.83
CA VAL A 322 -8.30 18.30 -7.73
C VAL A 322 -9.58 18.04 -6.93
N LYS A 323 -10.04 16.80 -6.89
CA LYS A 323 -11.31 16.45 -6.23
C LYS A 323 -11.08 15.93 -4.82
N MET A 324 -11.95 16.30 -3.87
CA MET A 324 -11.98 15.66 -2.57
C MET A 324 -12.55 14.26 -2.69
N ALA A 325 -11.73 13.26 -2.41
CA ALA A 325 -12.15 11.87 -2.41
C ALA A 325 -11.31 11.03 -1.43
N SER A 326 -11.88 9.91 -1.01
CA SER A 326 -11.11 8.86 -0.35
C SER A 326 -10.26 8.14 -1.39
N SER A 327 -9.19 7.47 -0.93
CA SER A 327 -8.24 6.74 -1.78
C SER A 327 -7.08 7.61 -2.30
N LEU A 328 -6.31 7.06 -3.23
CA LEU A 328 -5.11 7.66 -3.84
C LEU A 328 -4.62 6.77 -5.00
N GLY A 329 -3.62 7.25 -5.73
CA GLY A 329 -2.85 6.43 -6.68
C GLY A 329 -3.54 6.17 -8.03
N GLY A 330 -4.71 6.80 -8.27
CA GLY A 330 -5.30 6.91 -9.60
C GLY A 330 -4.55 7.91 -10.45
N VAL A 331 -4.84 7.92 -11.76
CA VAL A 331 -4.27 8.88 -12.71
C VAL A 331 -4.72 10.31 -12.44
N GLU A 332 -5.86 10.49 -11.75
CA GLU A 332 -6.43 11.77 -11.36
C GLU A 332 -5.84 12.28 -10.04
N SER A 333 -5.67 13.61 -9.93
CA SER A 333 -5.29 14.26 -8.69
C SER A 333 -6.44 14.35 -7.70
N LEU A 334 -6.20 13.93 -6.45
CA LEU A 334 -7.17 13.95 -5.37
C LEU A 334 -6.63 14.68 -4.14
N VAL A 335 -7.54 15.22 -3.33
CA VAL A 335 -7.25 15.70 -1.98
C VAL A 335 -8.06 14.93 -0.95
N ASN A 336 -7.42 14.60 0.17
CA ASN A 336 -8.05 13.93 1.31
C ASN A 336 -7.83 14.75 2.59
N HIS A 337 -8.90 14.97 3.35
CA HIS A 337 -8.84 15.52 4.69
C HIS A 337 -8.72 14.37 5.68
N CYS A 338 -7.49 13.91 5.95
CA CYS A 338 -7.23 12.68 6.68
C CYS A 338 -7.86 12.63 8.07
N TYR A 339 -7.94 13.78 8.75
CA TYR A 339 -8.57 13.89 10.07
C TYR A 339 -10.03 13.40 10.11
N SER A 340 -10.83 13.71 9.07
CA SER A 340 -12.25 13.35 9.00
C SER A 340 -12.58 12.19 8.05
N GLN A 341 -11.61 11.67 7.31
CA GLN A 341 -11.83 10.58 6.35
C GLN A 341 -11.03 9.34 6.70
N SER A 342 -9.76 9.24 6.27
CA SER A 342 -8.96 8.01 6.39
C SER A 342 -8.64 7.61 7.85
N HIS A 343 -8.73 8.54 8.80
CA HIS A 343 -8.52 8.33 10.22
C HIS A 343 -9.74 8.74 11.06
N SER A 344 -10.93 8.70 10.46
CA SER A 344 -12.17 9.14 11.16
C SER A 344 -12.45 8.31 12.43
N GLY A 345 -12.14 7.01 12.43
CA GLY A 345 -12.32 6.11 13.57
C GLY A 345 -11.29 6.31 14.70
N VAL A 346 -10.13 6.90 14.42
CA VAL A 346 -9.08 7.11 15.43
C VAL A 346 -9.50 8.22 16.41
N PRO A 347 -9.37 8.06 17.73
CA PRO A 347 -9.68 9.08 18.73
C PRO A 347 -8.88 10.38 18.51
N HIS A 348 -9.43 11.52 18.95
CA HIS A 348 -8.84 12.85 18.72
C HIS A 348 -7.42 12.98 19.30
N ASP A 349 -7.25 12.58 20.57
CA ASP A 349 -5.98 12.60 21.28
C ASP A 349 -4.92 11.74 20.57
N VAL A 350 -5.28 10.54 20.13
CA VAL A 350 -4.41 9.66 19.35
C VAL A 350 -4.03 10.29 18.00
N LYS A 351 -4.99 10.94 17.30
CA LYS A 351 -4.67 11.69 16.07
C LYS A 351 -3.63 12.78 16.31
N MET A 352 -3.77 13.51 17.42
CA MET A 352 -2.83 14.59 17.76
C MET A 352 -1.44 14.03 18.07
N GLU A 353 -1.35 12.93 18.80
CA GLU A 353 -0.09 12.21 19.06
C GLU A 353 0.55 11.70 17.76
N MET A 354 -0.25 11.17 16.84
CA MET A 354 0.22 10.78 15.51
C MET A 354 0.66 11.98 14.65
N GLY A 355 0.29 13.21 15.01
CA GLY A 355 0.56 14.42 14.23
C GLY A 355 -0.51 14.71 13.17
N ILE A 356 -1.70 14.13 13.28
CA ILE A 356 -2.80 14.35 12.32
C ILE A 356 -3.61 15.56 12.79
N LYS A 357 -3.14 16.77 12.40
CA LYS A 357 -3.79 18.05 12.70
C LYS A 357 -5.09 18.25 11.91
N VAL A 358 -5.94 19.17 12.39
CA VAL A 358 -7.25 19.47 11.77
C VAL A 358 -7.11 20.10 10.39
N GLY A 359 -6.08 20.94 10.17
CA GLY A 359 -5.76 21.57 8.88
C GLY A 359 -4.88 20.72 7.96
N LEU A 360 -4.69 19.43 8.27
CA LEU A 360 -3.89 18.53 7.44
C LEU A 360 -4.63 18.16 6.17
N LEU A 361 -3.98 18.39 5.01
CA LEU A 361 -4.45 17.96 3.70
C LEU A 361 -3.41 17.01 3.07
N ARG A 362 -3.88 15.88 2.53
CA ARG A 362 -3.07 14.93 1.77
C ARG A 362 -3.48 14.96 0.30
N PHE A 363 -2.55 15.36 -0.56
CA PHE A 363 -2.70 15.33 -2.01
C PHE A 363 -2.20 13.98 -2.56
N SER A 364 -3.03 13.29 -3.33
CA SER A 364 -2.61 12.24 -4.25
C SER A 364 -2.40 12.90 -5.59
N VAL A 365 -1.18 13.22 -5.94
CA VAL A 365 -0.85 13.92 -7.17
C VAL A 365 -0.93 12.95 -8.33
N GLY A 366 -1.77 13.26 -9.30
CA GLY A 366 -2.00 12.45 -10.50
C GLY A 366 -0.93 12.67 -11.59
N ILE A 367 -1.29 12.29 -12.80
CA ILE A 367 -0.39 12.37 -13.96
C ILE A 367 -0.84 13.41 -14.98
N GLU A 368 -1.74 14.30 -14.59
CA GLU A 368 -2.15 15.48 -15.37
C GLU A 368 -0.95 16.42 -15.57
N ASP A 369 -1.11 17.45 -16.39
CA ASP A 369 -0.11 18.50 -16.53
C ASP A 369 0.14 19.17 -15.16
N VAL A 370 1.41 19.27 -14.75
CA VAL A 370 1.79 19.73 -13.41
C VAL A 370 1.41 21.19 -13.16
N ASP A 371 1.40 22.02 -14.19
CA ASP A 371 1.04 23.45 -14.07
C ASP A 371 -0.47 23.60 -13.90
N ASP A 372 -1.28 22.74 -14.52
CA ASP A 372 -2.73 22.71 -14.31
C ASP A 372 -3.07 22.30 -12.88
N ILE A 373 -2.42 21.24 -12.35
CA ILE A 373 -2.56 20.81 -10.96
C ILE A 373 -2.16 21.96 -10.01
N TRP A 374 -1.01 22.58 -10.24
CA TRP A 374 -0.52 23.67 -9.40
C TRP A 374 -1.44 24.89 -9.43
N ASN A 375 -1.89 25.32 -10.60
CA ASN A 375 -2.79 26.45 -10.76
C ASN A 375 -4.12 26.26 -10.01
N ASP A 376 -4.62 25.04 -9.93
CA ASP A 376 -5.83 24.72 -9.17
C ASP A 376 -5.58 24.77 -7.66
N ILE A 377 -4.48 24.15 -7.19
CA ILE A 377 -4.10 24.12 -5.78
C ILE A 377 -3.74 25.52 -5.27
N SER A 378 -2.90 26.28 -5.98
CA SER A 378 -2.43 27.60 -5.52
C SER A 378 -3.57 28.60 -5.38
N LYS A 379 -4.47 28.69 -6.38
CA LYS A 379 -5.65 29.56 -6.30
C LYS A 379 -6.57 29.20 -5.13
N ALA A 380 -6.69 27.92 -4.82
CA ALA A 380 -7.46 27.48 -3.68
C ALA A 380 -6.78 27.83 -2.34
N LEU A 381 -5.46 27.68 -2.24
CA LEU A 381 -4.69 28.07 -1.06
C LEU A 381 -4.72 29.58 -0.80
N ASP A 382 -4.70 30.41 -1.84
CA ASP A 382 -4.78 31.87 -1.73
C ASP A 382 -6.05 32.34 -0.99
N THR A 383 -7.12 31.54 -0.98
CA THR A 383 -8.36 31.85 -0.25
C THR A 383 -8.22 31.78 1.28
N THR A 384 -7.07 31.32 1.78
CA THR A 384 -6.78 31.18 3.23
C THR A 384 -5.73 32.17 3.72
N LEU A 385 -5.23 33.06 2.85
CA LEU A 385 -4.35 34.16 3.18
C LEU A 385 -5.16 35.38 3.59
#